data_bb3ed2a8a7e1d3be48976b5d2fec32d7
#
_entry.id   bb3ed2a8a7e1d3be48976b5d2fec32d7
#
_cell.length_a   1.000
_cell.length_b   1.000
_cell.length_c   1.000
_cell.angle_alpha   90.00
_cell.angle_beta   90.00
_cell.angle_gamma   90.00
#
_symmetry.space_group_name_H-M   'P 1'
#
loop_
_entity.id
_entity.type
_entity.pdbx_description
1 polymer ?
#
loop_
_entity_poly.entity_id
_entity_poly.type
_entity_poly.pdbx_seq_one_letter_code
_entity_poly.pdbx_strand_id
1 'polypeptide(L)'
;MIAVIAQNAGGPAGFVLQLEVTNADGKKAVIVTDDSWRFVDKAPKDLLGEATNWKMEGFPNGKEPVVVGTIGDDPWGNVFSGGGGNPSASRPAGIANNTLRHTDGFKVEMVYDVPRSQGSWVSLAVDDKGRIYASDQGRAGLFRITLPSGEEEISVEKMDAKMTGGQGMLWAFDSLYVCANGGPGSGLYRLKDTTGDDQFDKVEKLRAISGGGEHGPHDVELGPNGKKLYIVAGNMTRLPSPEGFLVPKVWQEDQLLPRMPDARGHARSVMAPGGWICRTDPEGKAWELVSTGFRNTYGIAFNGDGELFGYDSDMEWDAGSPWYRPTRICHAVNGGEFGWRNGSGKFPPYYADTLPAVVDIGPGSPTGVISGSGAKFPSKYQSAIYAIDWSYGSICAIHLKPEGSSYKAVTEEFVGGKPLPVTDDIIHPQEGRSLIHL
;
A
#
# COMPACT_ATOMS: atom_id res chain seq x y z
N MET A 1 26.42 16.96 -29.46
CA MET A 1 25.90 15.64 -29.03
C MET A 1 25.58 15.77 -27.54
N ILE A 2 24.41 15.28 -27.12
CA ILE A 2 24.06 15.17 -25.71
C ILE A 2 24.07 13.67 -25.39
N ALA A 3 24.81 13.27 -24.37
CA ALA A 3 24.83 11.92 -23.87
C ALA A 3 24.36 11.92 -22.42
N VAL A 4 23.47 10.99 -22.09
CA VAL A 4 22.92 10.86 -20.74
C VAL A 4 23.11 9.43 -20.28
N ILE A 5 23.59 9.26 -19.06
CA ILE A 5 23.66 7.96 -18.39
C ILE A 5 22.44 7.86 -17.48
N ALA A 6 21.54 6.93 -17.77
CA ALA A 6 20.41 6.60 -16.93
C ALA A 6 20.65 5.24 -16.27
N GLN A 7 20.47 5.20 -14.95
CA GLN A 7 20.56 3.95 -14.19
C GLN A 7 19.19 3.67 -13.56
N ASN A 8 18.64 2.52 -13.85
CA ASN A 8 17.43 2.03 -13.18
C ASN A 8 17.80 1.04 -12.07
N ALA A 9 17.36 1.32 -10.86
CA ALA A 9 17.60 0.46 -9.70
C ALA A 9 16.52 -0.64 -9.53
N GLY A 10 15.44 -0.59 -10.32
CA GLY A 10 14.33 -1.55 -10.30
C GLY A 10 13.03 -0.91 -10.81
N GLY A 11 12.05 -1.73 -11.16
CA GLY A 11 10.75 -1.30 -11.68
C GLY A 11 10.73 -0.94 -13.16
N PRO A 12 9.59 -0.46 -13.69
CA PRO A 12 9.46 0.00 -15.07
C PRO A 12 10.46 1.11 -15.36
N ALA A 13 11.23 0.98 -16.43
CA ALA A 13 12.24 1.94 -16.80
C ALA A 13 11.78 2.74 -18.02
N GLY A 14 11.70 4.03 -17.86
CA GLY A 14 11.56 4.99 -18.96
C GLY A 14 12.60 6.08 -18.83
N PHE A 15 13.01 6.66 -19.94
CA PHE A 15 13.87 7.82 -19.96
C PHE A 15 13.23 8.92 -20.78
N VAL A 16 13.03 10.05 -20.15
CA VAL A 16 12.56 11.27 -20.82
C VAL A 16 13.46 12.43 -20.42
N LEU A 17 13.87 13.24 -21.39
CA LEU A 17 14.65 14.44 -21.18
C LEU A 17 14.01 15.60 -21.92
N GLN A 18 13.87 16.72 -21.24
CA GLN A 18 13.67 18.02 -21.86
C GLN A 18 14.80 18.94 -21.44
N LEU A 19 15.49 19.52 -22.40
CA LEU A 19 16.57 20.47 -22.15
C LEU A 19 16.23 21.79 -22.84
N GLU A 20 16.16 22.86 -22.07
CA GLU A 20 16.10 24.21 -22.61
C GLU A 20 17.52 24.77 -22.71
N VAL A 21 17.94 25.14 -23.91
CA VAL A 21 19.23 25.76 -24.19
C VAL A 21 19.00 27.20 -24.66
N THR A 22 19.59 28.15 -23.97
CA THR A 22 19.60 29.53 -24.41
C THR A 22 20.99 29.80 -25.01
N ASN A 23 21.07 30.19 -26.27
CA ASN A 23 22.32 30.53 -26.92
C ASN A 23 22.80 31.94 -26.52
N ALA A 24 24.00 32.31 -26.97
CA ALA A 24 24.57 33.62 -26.67
C ALA A 24 23.73 34.80 -27.19
N ASP A 25 22.89 34.58 -28.19
CA ASP A 25 22.00 35.59 -28.77
C ASP A 25 20.64 35.63 -28.06
N GLY A 26 20.46 34.91 -26.96
CA GLY A 26 19.23 34.84 -26.17
C GLY A 26 18.11 33.99 -26.79
N LYS A 27 18.38 33.29 -27.88
CA LYS A 27 17.39 32.36 -28.48
C LYS A 27 17.32 31.07 -27.68
N LYS A 28 16.13 30.65 -27.37
CA LYS A 28 15.84 29.36 -26.67
C LYS A 28 15.59 28.26 -27.69
N ALA A 29 16.20 27.10 -27.44
CA ALA A 29 15.90 25.86 -28.12
C ALA A 29 15.50 24.81 -27.07
N VAL A 30 14.49 24.02 -27.35
CA VAL A 30 14.06 22.91 -26.50
C VAL A 30 14.43 21.61 -27.21
N ILE A 31 15.17 20.77 -26.52
CA ILE A 31 15.57 19.45 -27.00
C ILE A 31 14.80 18.43 -26.14
N VAL A 32 14.07 17.55 -26.76
CA VAL A 32 13.31 16.48 -26.09
C VAL A 32 13.80 15.13 -26.59
N THR A 33 13.61 14.10 -25.78
CA THR A 33 13.81 12.71 -26.23
C THR A 33 12.71 12.33 -27.21
N ASP A 34 13.10 11.78 -28.33
CA ASP A 34 12.23 11.27 -29.38
C ASP A 34 12.83 10.01 -30.03
N ASP A 35 12.27 9.54 -31.11
CA ASP A 35 12.71 8.34 -31.85
C ASP A 35 14.06 8.51 -32.56
N SER A 36 14.60 9.71 -32.62
CA SER A 36 15.94 9.98 -33.16
C SER A 36 17.08 9.59 -32.18
N TRP A 37 16.75 9.42 -30.89
CA TRP A 37 17.74 9.00 -29.90
C TRP A 37 18.15 7.55 -30.11
N ARG A 38 19.34 7.20 -29.63
CA ARG A 38 19.84 5.82 -29.64
C ARG A 38 20.38 5.49 -28.27
N PHE A 39 20.20 4.26 -27.83
CA PHE A 39 20.71 3.79 -26.57
C PHE A 39 21.66 2.60 -26.73
N VAL A 40 22.55 2.44 -25.78
CA VAL A 40 23.45 1.32 -25.67
C VAL A 40 23.36 0.70 -24.27
N ASP A 41 23.41 -0.61 -24.19
CA ASP A 41 23.25 -1.36 -22.92
C ASP A 41 24.45 -1.16 -21.96
N LYS A 42 25.59 -0.73 -22.49
CA LYS A 42 26.81 -0.48 -21.69
C LYS A 42 27.42 0.84 -22.12
N ALA A 43 27.66 1.71 -21.14
CA ALA A 43 28.39 2.94 -21.42
C ALA A 43 29.75 2.62 -22.02
N PRO A 44 30.16 3.25 -23.13
CA PRO A 44 31.52 3.15 -23.63
C PRO A 44 32.52 3.53 -22.53
N LYS A 45 33.64 2.81 -22.45
CA LYS A 45 34.64 3.04 -21.37
C LYS A 45 35.15 4.48 -21.29
N ASP A 46 35.07 5.18 -22.41
CA ASP A 46 35.58 6.55 -22.57
C ASP A 46 34.58 7.64 -22.08
N LEU A 47 33.34 7.25 -21.76
CA LEU A 47 32.32 8.16 -21.21
C LEU A 47 32.59 8.60 -19.78
N LEU A 48 33.39 7.86 -19.04
CA LEU A 48 33.73 8.12 -17.63
C LEU A 48 35.09 8.79 -17.46
N GLY A 49 35.83 9.07 -18.57
CA GLY A 49 37.07 9.82 -18.58
C GLY A 49 36.84 11.26 -19.03
N GLU A 50 37.82 12.15 -18.76
CA GLU A 50 37.74 13.57 -19.12
C GLU A 50 37.29 13.76 -20.58
N ALA A 51 36.23 14.54 -20.77
CA ALA A 51 35.55 14.78 -22.04
C ALA A 51 36.41 15.56 -23.03
N THR A 52 37.40 14.95 -23.61
CA THR A 52 38.17 15.50 -24.72
C THR A 52 38.01 14.64 -25.96
N ASN A 53 37.32 15.19 -26.96
CA ASN A 53 37.23 14.70 -28.34
C ASN A 53 36.16 13.60 -28.63
N TRP A 54 34.90 13.86 -28.32
CA TRP A 54 33.81 13.14 -28.95
C TRP A 54 33.66 13.56 -30.42
N LYS A 55 34.21 12.80 -31.36
CA LYS A 55 33.85 12.94 -32.76
C LYS A 55 32.46 12.35 -32.98
N MET A 56 31.55 13.20 -33.47
CA MET A 56 30.15 12.87 -33.78
C MET A 56 30.02 12.03 -35.04
N GLU A 57 30.54 10.83 -35.05
CA GLU A 57 30.14 9.81 -35.99
C GLU A 57 29.15 8.90 -35.22
N GLY A 58 27.89 8.88 -35.70
CA GLY A 58 26.77 8.22 -35.00
C GLY A 58 27.15 6.88 -34.45
N PHE A 59 26.54 6.46 -33.33
CA PHE A 59 26.72 5.14 -32.74
C PHE A 59 26.28 4.07 -33.74
N PRO A 60 27.17 3.42 -34.47
CA PRO A 60 26.78 2.53 -35.59
C PRO A 60 26.05 1.27 -35.12
N ASN A 61 26.00 1.01 -33.80
CA ASN A 61 25.37 -0.16 -33.20
C ASN A 61 24.39 0.19 -32.07
N GLY A 62 23.89 1.42 -31.99
CA GLY A 62 22.86 1.79 -31.02
C GLY A 62 21.52 1.16 -31.37
N LYS A 63 20.82 0.62 -30.39
CA LYS A 63 19.46 0.11 -30.54
C LYS A 63 18.48 1.27 -30.67
N GLU A 64 17.47 1.08 -31.50
CA GLU A 64 16.35 2.05 -31.57
C GLU A 64 15.57 2.03 -30.26
N PRO A 65 15.18 3.20 -29.75
CA PRO A 65 14.31 3.28 -28.61
C PRO A 65 12.93 2.74 -28.96
N VAL A 66 12.28 2.10 -28.01
CA VAL A 66 10.85 1.82 -28.08
C VAL A 66 10.14 3.02 -27.46
N VAL A 67 9.36 3.74 -28.26
CA VAL A 67 8.48 4.77 -27.73
C VAL A 67 7.32 4.09 -27.03
N VAL A 68 7.27 4.18 -25.71
CA VAL A 68 6.23 3.56 -24.87
C VAL A 68 5.10 4.52 -24.52
N GLY A 69 5.22 5.80 -24.88
CA GLY A 69 4.22 6.85 -24.66
C GLY A 69 4.79 8.22 -24.96
N THR A 70 3.94 9.23 -24.97
CA THR A 70 4.31 10.64 -25.10
C THR A 70 4.25 11.34 -23.74
N ILE A 71 4.84 12.55 -23.64
CA ILE A 71 4.73 13.34 -22.40
C ILE A 71 3.25 13.63 -22.14
N GLY A 72 2.77 13.22 -20.97
CA GLY A 72 1.36 13.32 -20.59
C GLY A 72 0.61 11.99 -20.57
N ASP A 73 1.17 10.94 -21.18
CA ASP A 73 0.60 9.60 -21.16
C ASP A 73 0.94 8.87 -19.86
N ASP A 74 0.03 8.01 -19.40
CA ASP A 74 0.30 7.11 -18.27
C ASP A 74 1.38 6.06 -18.62
N PRO A 75 2.21 5.66 -17.64
CA PRO A 75 2.20 5.99 -16.22
C PRO A 75 3.01 7.23 -15.84
N TRP A 76 3.68 7.90 -16.76
CA TRP A 76 4.63 8.98 -16.44
C TRP A 76 3.98 10.37 -16.35
N GLY A 77 2.78 10.57 -16.90
CA GLY A 77 2.10 11.84 -16.83
C GLY A 77 2.94 13.02 -17.35
N ASN A 78 2.64 14.22 -16.90
CA ASN A 78 3.35 15.43 -17.31
C ASN A 78 4.56 15.70 -16.41
N VAL A 79 5.64 14.92 -16.56
CA VAL A 79 6.87 14.95 -15.73
C VAL A 79 7.62 16.30 -15.73
N PHE A 80 7.27 17.22 -16.63
CA PHE A 80 7.90 18.54 -16.72
C PHE A 80 7.05 19.68 -16.16
N SER A 81 5.80 19.43 -15.77
CA SER A 81 4.94 20.46 -15.16
C SER A 81 5.16 20.66 -13.65
N GLY A 82 5.97 19.80 -13.02
CA GLY A 82 6.46 20.01 -11.66
C GLY A 82 7.98 20.15 -11.70
N GLY A 83 8.50 21.30 -11.31
CA GLY A 83 9.94 21.56 -11.29
C GLY A 83 10.71 20.45 -10.58
N GLY A 84 11.79 19.97 -11.22
CA GLY A 84 12.65 18.91 -10.73
C GLY A 84 13.13 19.17 -9.31
N GLY A 85 12.54 18.52 -8.34
CA GLY A 85 12.94 18.52 -6.94
C GLY A 85 13.70 17.23 -6.64
N ASN A 86 14.91 17.42 -6.15
CA ASN A 86 15.70 16.39 -5.46
C ASN A 86 14.80 15.63 -4.46
N PRO A 87 14.84 14.29 -4.35
CA PRO A 87 14.05 13.56 -3.33
C PRO A 87 14.37 13.95 -1.87
N SER A 88 15.33 14.84 -1.66
CA SER A 88 15.62 15.49 -0.38
C SER A 88 15.00 16.89 -0.26
N ALA A 89 14.28 17.38 -1.27
CA ALA A 89 13.68 18.70 -1.26
C ALA A 89 12.24 18.63 -0.75
N SER A 90 12.04 19.32 0.33
CA SER A 90 10.77 19.85 0.88
C SER A 90 9.49 19.16 0.39
N ARG A 91 8.85 18.42 1.31
CA ARG A 91 7.40 18.15 1.25
C ARG A 91 6.71 19.43 0.75
N PRO A 92 5.87 19.38 -0.30
CA PRO A 92 5.12 20.57 -0.70
C PRO A 92 4.41 21.08 0.55
N ALA A 93 4.48 22.36 0.81
CA ALA A 93 3.65 22.99 1.82
C ALA A 93 2.21 22.58 1.54
N GLY A 94 1.53 22.00 2.53
CA GLY A 94 0.25 21.33 2.54
C GLY A 94 -0.47 21.28 1.20
N ILE A 95 -1.01 20.13 0.83
CA ILE A 95 -1.83 19.99 -0.38
C ILE A 95 -2.92 21.06 -0.27
N ALA A 96 -2.85 22.10 -1.09
CA ALA A 96 -3.91 23.09 -1.13
C ALA A 96 -5.21 22.34 -1.49
N ASN A 97 -6.29 22.59 -0.75
CA ASN A 97 -7.60 21.95 -0.91
C ASN A 97 -8.10 21.91 -2.37
N ASN A 98 -7.54 22.73 -3.24
CA ASN A 98 -7.90 22.86 -4.66
C ASN A 98 -7.26 21.81 -5.57
N THR A 99 -6.38 20.94 -5.09
CA THR A 99 -5.72 19.91 -5.90
C THR A 99 -6.35 18.53 -5.74
N LEU A 100 -7.22 18.35 -4.76
CA LEU A 100 -7.94 17.11 -4.54
C LEU A 100 -9.24 17.10 -5.32
N ARG A 101 -9.46 16.04 -6.09
CA ARG A 101 -10.77 15.70 -6.64
C ARG A 101 -11.50 14.87 -5.60
N HIS A 102 -12.77 15.08 -5.45
CA HIS A 102 -13.62 14.28 -4.56
C HIS A 102 -15.03 14.16 -5.13
N THR A 103 -15.76 13.16 -4.70
CA THR A 103 -17.14 12.94 -5.06
C THR A 103 -18.01 14.13 -4.67
N ASP A 104 -18.96 14.49 -5.54
CA ASP A 104 -19.91 15.59 -5.26
C ASP A 104 -20.69 15.38 -3.96
N GLY A 105 -20.87 16.45 -3.22
CA GLY A 105 -21.56 16.45 -1.93
C GLY A 105 -20.67 16.13 -0.73
N PHE A 106 -19.38 15.88 -0.94
CA PHE A 106 -18.37 15.73 0.10
C PHE A 106 -17.45 16.94 0.15
N LYS A 107 -16.79 17.12 1.28
CA LYS A 107 -15.80 18.17 1.53
C LYS A 107 -14.57 17.50 2.12
N VAL A 108 -13.40 17.85 1.61
CA VAL A 108 -12.12 17.44 2.17
C VAL A 108 -11.49 18.64 2.86
N GLU A 109 -11.07 18.47 4.09
CA GLU A 109 -10.43 19.50 4.90
C GLU A 109 -9.12 18.98 5.46
N MET A 110 -8.08 19.81 5.44
CA MET A 110 -6.84 19.50 6.14
C MET A 110 -7.06 19.78 7.65
N VAL A 111 -6.93 18.74 8.45
CA VAL A 111 -7.10 18.80 9.90
C VAL A 111 -5.78 19.10 10.60
N TYR A 112 -4.70 18.50 10.13
CA TYR A 112 -3.37 18.64 10.71
C TYR A 112 -2.28 18.43 9.67
N ASP A 113 -1.24 19.27 9.67
CA ASP A 113 -0.05 19.10 8.85
C ASP A 113 1.07 18.48 9.69
N VAL A 114 1.37 17.21 9.44
CA VAL A 114 2.33 16.43 10.24
C VAL A 114 3.74 16.96 10.04
N PRO A 115 4.40 17.53 11.06
CA PRO A 115 5.77 18.03 10.92
C PRO A 115 6.75 16.85 10.76
N ARG A 116 7.85 17.09 10.04
CA ARG A 116 8.88 16.06 9.79
C ARG A 116 9.45 15.43 11.06
N SER A 117 9.45 16.16 12.17
CA SER A 117 9.91 15.65 13.47
C SER A 117 9.03 14.52 14.03
N GLN A 118 7.80 14.41 13.56
CA GLN A 118 6.87 13.35 13.90
C GLN A 118 6.93 12.15 12.93
N GLY A 119 7.79 12.21 11.93
CA GLY A 119 8.06 11.12 11.00
C GLY A 119 7.07 11.04 9.85
N SER A 120 6.82 9.84 9.37
CA SER A 120 5.85 9.50 8.34
C SER A 120 4.84 8.52 8.96
N TRP A 121 3.66 8.99 9.23
CA TRP A 121 2.59 8.16 9.79
C TRP A 121 2.05 7.23 8.72
N VAL A 122 1.73 6.00 9.06
CA VAL A 122 1.29 4.96 8.10
C VAL A 122 0.08 4.18 8.55
N SER A 123 -0.35 4.33 9.78
CA SER A 123 -1.58 3.73 10.26
C SER A 123 -2.24 4.58 11.33
N LEU A 124 -3.56 4.47 11.40
CA LEU A 124 -4.44 5.21 12.30
C LEU A 124 -5.31 4.23 13.10
N ALA A 125 -5.65 4.60 14.31
CA ALA A 125 -6.70 3.95 15.11
C ALA A 125 -7.42 5.00 15.96
N VAL A 126 -8.63 4.72 16.38
CA VAL A 126 -9.39 5.62 17.26
C VAL A 126 -9.86 4.86 18.49
N ASP A 127 -9.68 5.47 19.67
CA ASP A 127 -10.13 4.89 20.93
C ASP A 127 -11.60 5.22 21.25
N ASP A 128 -12.09 4.67 22.35
CA ASP A 128 -13.45 4.88 22.85
C ASP A 128 -13.73 6.30 23.34
N LYS A 129 -12.68 7.09 23.60
CA LYS A 129 -12.75 8.52 23.93
C LYS A 129 -12.74 9.41 22.69
N GLY A 130 -12.58 8.84 21.47
CA GLY A 130 -12.49 9.56 20.20
C GLY A 130 -11.11 10.16 19.95
N ARG A 131 -10.07 9.71 20.65
CA ARG A 131 -8.70 10.14 20.38
C ARG A 131 -8.08 9.23 19.32
N ILE A 132 -7.32 9.81 18.41
CA ILE A 132 -6.71 9.11 17.29
C ILE A 132 -5.28 8.74 17.68
N TYR A 133 -4.87 7.54 17.36
CA TYR A 133 -3.47 7.11 17.42
C TYR A 133 -2.91 7.03 16.01
N ALA A 134 -1.66 7.47 15.83
CA ALA A 134 -0.93 7.41 14.58
C ALA A 134 0.46 6.81 14.80
N SER A 135 0.86 5.85 13.98
CA SER A 135 2.17 5.21 14.04
C SER A 135 3.07 5.69 12.92
N ASP A 136 4.28 6.14 13.29
CA ASP A 136 5.36 6.41 12.34
C ASP A 136 5.94 5.10 11.77
N GLN A 137 6.23 5.10 10.48
CA GLN A 137 6.91 3.99 9.81
C GLN A 137 8.39 3.85 10.23
N GLY A 138 9.01 4.96 10.63
CA GLY A 138 10.43 5.04 10.93
C GLY A 138 10.76 4.84 12.41
N ARG A 139 11.23 5.90 13.06
CA ARG A 139 11.71 5.89 14.47
C ARG A 139 11.08 7.00 15.32
N ALA A 140 10.15 7.77 14.79
CA ALA A 140 9.52 8.85 15.52
C ALA A 140 8.57 8.34 16.62
N GLY A 141 7.95 7.18 16.43
CA GLY A 141 7.17 6.48 17.46
C GLY A 141 5.67 6.51 17.23
N LEU A 142 4.94 6.47 18.31
CA LEU A 142 3.48 6.50 18.36
C LEU A 142 3.01 7.88 18.84
N PHE A 143 1.96 8.40 18.23
CA PHE A 143 1.37 9.70 18.57
C PHE A 143 -0.10 9.54 18.90
N ARG A 144 -0.60 10.37 19.79
CA ARG A 144 -2.02 10.53 20.11
C ARG A 144 -2.49 11.90 19.69
N ILE A 145 -3.58 11.97 18.95
CA ILE A 145 -4.18 13.17 18.43
C ILE A 145 -5.56 13.33 19.08
N THR A 146 -5.79 14.48 19.68
CA THR A 146 -7.10 14.86 20.23
C THR A 146 -7.68 15.96 19.37
N LEU A 147 -8.81 15.69 18.73
CA LEU A 147 -9.52 16.68 17.94
C LEU A 147 -10.16 17.73 18.87
N PRO A 148 -10.20 18.99 18.45
CA PRO A 148 -10.74 20.06 19.27
C PRO A 148 -12.25 19.93 19.48
N SER A 149 -12.71 20.28 20.68
CA SER A 149 -14.12 20.53 20.97
C SER A 149 -14.36 22.03 20.97
N GLY A 150 -14.87 22.56 19.85
CA GLY A 150 -15.13 24.02 19.72
C GLY A 150 -13.95 24.82 19.16
N GLU A 151 -13.52 25.91 19.84
CA GLU A 151 -12.46 26.81 19.38
C GLU A 151 -11.04 26.39 19.83
N GLU A 152 -10.90 25.24 20.46
CA GLU A 152 -9.61 24.72 20.89
C GLU A 152 -8.74 24.33 19.68
N GLU A 153 -7.42 24.27 19.86
CA GLU A 153 -6.49 23.77 18.86
C GLU A 153 -6.37 22.24 18.96
N ILE A 154 -6.02 21.59 17.83
CA ILE A 154 -5.71 20.16 17.82
C ILE A 154 -4.49 19.89 18.70
N SER A 155 -4.59 18.88 19.56
CA SER A 155 -3.48 18.45 20.42
C SER A 155 -2.84 17.20 19.85
N VAL A 156 -1.51 17.21 19.71
CA VAL A 156 -0.73 16.05 19.27
C VAL A 156 0.35 15.76 20.29
N GLU A 157 0.28 14.59 20.88
CA GLU A 157 1.20 14.14 21.93
C GLU A 157 1.95 12.89 21.49
N LYS A 158 3.24 12.87 21.74
CA LYS A 158 4.03 11.65 21.57
C LYS A 158 3.83 10.72 22.76
N MET A 159 3.47 9.46 22.48
CA MET A 159 3.34 8.43 23.51
C MET A 159 4.71 7.93 23.97
N ASP A 160 4.83 7.66 25.28
CA ASP A 160 6.08 7.13 25.88
C ASP A 160 6.32 5.66 25.52
N ALA A 161 5.31 4.97 25.00
CA ALA A 161 5.40 3.58 24.57
C ALA A 161 6.51 3.38 23.52
N LYS A 162 7.37 2.38 23.74
CA LYS A 162 8.43 2.02 22.79
C LYS A 162 7.85 1.24 21.62
N MET A 163 7.04 1.91 20.80
CA MET A 163 6.36 1.37 19.62
C MET A 163 6.57 2.29 18.43
N THR A 164 6.85 1.68 17.29
CA THR A 164 6.92 2.32 15.98
C THR A 164 6.75 1.25 14.90
N GLY A 165 6.55 1.63 13.65
CA GLY A 165 6.39 0.68 12.53
C GLY A 165 5.10 -0.12 12.60
N GLY A 166 4.08 0.39 13.31
CA GLY A 166 2.73 -0.15 13.25
C GLY A 166 2.15 0.10 11.86
N GLN A 167 1.88 -0.95 11.12
CA GLN A 167 1.29 -0.87 9.77
C GLN A 167 -0.22 -0.96 9.81
N GLY A 168 -0.78 -1.55 10.84
CA GLY A 168 -2.19 -1.55 11.19
C GLY A 168 -2.37 -1.46 12.69
N MET A 169 -3.37 -0.72 13.12
CA MET A 169 -3.68 -0.49 14.52
C MET A 169 -5.17 -0.61 14.79
N LEU A 170 -5.51 -1.15 15.95
CA LEU A 170 -6.90 -1.36 16.36
C LEU A 170 -7.06 -1.06 17.84
N TRP A 171 -8.02 -0.23 18.21
CA TRP A 171 -8.48 -0.09 19.58
C TRP A 171 -9.58 -1.13 19.87
N ALA A 172 -9.30 -2.05 20.76
CA ALA A 172 -10.26 -3.04 21.20
C ALA A 172 -9.87 -3.58 22.59
N PHE A 173 -10.83 -4.09 23.36
CA PHE A 173 -10.60 -4.70 24.67
C PHE A 173 -9.78 -3.83 25.61
N ASP A 174 -10.07 -2.54 25.62
CA ASP A 174 -9.37 -1.52 26.43
C ASP A 174 -7.85 -1.56 26.22
N SER A 175 -7.45 -1.66 24.96
CA SER A 175 -6.05 -1.80 24.54
C SER A 175 -5.86 -1.32 23.09
N LEU A 176 -4.67 -0.83 22.79
CA LEU A 176 -4.25 -0.62 21.41
C LEU A 176 -3.50 -1.85 20.91
N TYR A 177 -4.06 -2.56 19.93
CA TYR A 177 -3.36 -3.61 19.19
C TYR A 177 -2.60 -3.00 18.03
N VAL A 178 -1.39 -3.50 17.80
CA VAL A 178 -0.49 -3.01 16.75
C VAL A 178 0.09 -4.18 15.99
N CYS A 179 -0.16 -4.23 14.69
CA CYS A 179 0.53 -5.11 13.77
C CYS A 179 1.81 -4.40 13.29
N ALA A 180 2.94 -4.73 13.91
CA ALA A 180 4.21 -4.07 13.64
C ALA A 180 5.00 -4.77 12.54
N ASN A 181 5.59 -3.97 11.64
CA ASN A 181 6.49 -4.41 10.58
C ASN A 181 7.83 -3.68 10.73
N GLY A 182 8.83 -4.37 11.26
CA GLY A 182 10.06 -3.74 11.72
C GLY A 182 9.94 -3.26 13.17
N GLY A 183 10.09 -1.97 13.43
CA GLY A 183 9.97 -1.37 14.76
C GLY A 183 10.70 -2.13 15.86
N PRO A 184 10.01 -2.53 16.94
CA PRO A 184 10.60 -3.36 18.02
C PRO A 184 10.71 -4.85 17.63
N GLY A 185 10.49 -5.19 16.35
CA GLY A 185 10.46 -6.51 15.76
C GLY A 185 9.05 -6.89 15.30
N SER A 186 8.95 -7.43 14.07
CA SER A 186 7.67 -7.76 13.44
C SER A 186 6.80 -8.68 14.29
N GLY A 187 5.51 -8.39 14.40
CA GLY A 187 4.57 -9.15 15.22
C GLY A 187 3.29 -8.41 15.58
N LEU A 188 2.42 -9.13 16.27
CA LEU A 188 1.23 -8.57 16.91
C LEU A 188 1.57 -8.15 18.34
N TYR A 189 1.26 -6.91 18.67
CA TYR A 189 1.46 -6.33 19.99
C TYR A 189 0.14 -5.86 20.59
N ARG A 190 0.13 -5.77 21.91
CA ARG A 190 -0.93 -5.14 22.71
C ARG A 190 -0.31 -4.11 23.65
N LEU A 191 -0.81 -2.88 23.60
CA LEU A 191 -0.41 -1.79 24.44
C LEU A 191 -1.55 -1.46 25.42
N LYS A 192 -1.21 -1.32 26.70
CA LYS A 192 -2.17 -0.98 27.76
C LYS A 192 -1.66 0.15 28.62
N ASP A 193 -2.59 0.98 29.05
CA ASP A 193 -2.45 1.86 30.20
C ASP A 193 -2.94 1.07 31.42
N THR A 194 -2.04 0.68 32.34
CA THR A 194 -2.39 -0.04 33.56
C THR A 194 -2.37 0.86 34.81
N THR A 195 -1.88 2.08 34.67
CA THR A 195 -1.79 3.09 35.74
C THR A 195 -2.91 4.10 35.73
N GLY A 196 -3.58 4.27 34.57
CA GLY A 196 -4.68 5.21 34.39
C GLY A 196 -4.22 6.67 34.17
N ASP A 197 -2.98 6.84 33.69
CA ASP A 197 -2.39 8.16 33.41
C ASP A 197 -2.46 8.54 31.91
N ASP A 198 -3.23 7.76 31.14
CA ASP A 198 -3.38 7.90 29.69
C ASP A 198 -2.08 7.66 28.88
N GLN A 199 -1.06 7.00 29.46
CA GLN A 199 0.13 6.51 28.77
C GLN A 199 0.16 4.98 28.75
N PHE A 200 0.76 4.39 27.69
CA PHE A 200 0.89 2.95 27.61
C PHE A 200 2.14 2.49 28.35
N ASP A 201 2.00 2.11 29.60
CA ASP A 201 3.07 1.60 30.45
C ASP A 201 3.38 0.10 30.18
N LYS A 202 2.43 -0.63 29.58
CA LYS A 202 2.61 -2.04 29.24
C LYS A 202 2.58 -2.27 27.73
N VAL A 203 3.71 -2.69 27.16
CA VAL A 203 3.84 -3.12 25.75
C VAL A 203 4.15 -4.61 25.71
N GLU A 204 3.23 -5.40 25.21
CA GLU A 204 3.30 -6.86 25.19
C GLU A 204 3.31 -7.38 23.75
N LYS A 205 4.33 -8.18 23.37
CA LYS A 205 4.33 -8.91 22.11
C LYS A 205 3.53 -10.18 22.26
N LEU A 206 2.34 -10.22 21.69
CA LEU A 206 1.44 -11.38 21.73
C LEU A 206 1.94 -12.53 20.83
N ARG A 207 2.40 -12.18 19.62
CA ARG A 207 2.95 -13.15 18.67
C ARG A 207 4.06 -12.52 17.84
N ALA A 208 5.20 -13.19 17.76
CA ALA A 208 6.23 -12.86 16.78
C ALA A 208 5.78 -13.35 15.38
N ILE A 209 5.93 -12.51 14.38
CA ILE A 209 5.63 -12.83 12.99
C ILE A 209 6.91 -12.68 12.18
N SER A 210 7.38 -13.77 11.56
CA SER A 210 8.61 -13.77 10.79
C SER A 210 8.38 -13.23 9.40
N GLY A 211 8.69 -11.97 9.19
CA GLY A 211 8.55 -11.23 7.93
C GLY A 211 8.89 -9.78 8.14
N GLY A 212 8.95 -9.03 7.04
CA GLY A 212 9.28 -7.61 7.08
C GLY A 212 9.35 -7.01 5.69
N GLY A 213 9.62 -5.70 5.63
CA GLY A 213 9.66 -4.94 4.38
C GLY A 213 8.28 -4.75 3.77
N GLU A 214 8.25 -4.50 2.47
CA GLU A 214 7.05 -4.13 1.73
C GLU A 214 5.91 -5.16 1.82
N HIS A 215 6.22 -6.46 1.87
CA HIS A 215 5.25 -7.54 2.00
C HIS A 215 5.28 -8.18 3.39
N GLY A 216 5.45 -7.36 4.41
CA GLY A 216 5.50 -7.74 5.82
C GLY A 216 4.12 -8.02 6.44
N PRO A 217 4.06 -8.08 7.78
CA PRO A 217 2.81 -7.98 8.53
C PRO A 217 2.20 -6.58 8.32
N HIS A 218 0.90 -6.52 8.11
CA HIS A 218 0.23 -5.27 7.78
C HIS A 218 -0.86 -4.91 8.79
N ASP A 219 -2.05 -5.44 8.68
CA ASP A 219 -3.22 -4.92 9.34
C ASP A 219 -3.76 -5.84 10.45
N VAL A 220 -4.55 -5.26 11.37
CA VAL A 220 -5.28 -5.96 12.42
C VAL A 220 -6.67 -5.37 12.57
N GLU A 221 -7.69 -6.22 12.41
CA GLU A 221 -9.10 -5.87 12.45
C GLU A 221 -9.90 -6.66 13.48
N LEU A 222 -10.94 -6.05 14.04
CA LEU A 222 -11.87 -6.73 14.94
C LEU A 222 -12.92 -7.49 14.16
N GLY A 223 -13.04 -8.78 14.41
CA GLY A 223 -14.10 -9.60 13.81
C GLY A 223 -15.51 -9.13 14.21
N PRO A 224 -16.52 -9.37 13.36
CA PRO A 224 -17.85 -8.78 13.50
C PRO A 224 -18.60 -9.20 14.76
N ASN A 225 -18.21 -10.30 15.39
CA ASN A 225 -18.76 -10.73 16.67
C ASN A 225 -18.07 -10.09 17.89
N GLY A 226 -17.07 -9.21 17.70
CA GLY A 226 -16.32 -8.54 18.76
C GLY A 226 -15.45 -9.46 19.61
N LYS A 227 -15.04 -10.64 19.14
CA LYS A 227 -14.33 -11.64 19.95
C LYS A 227 -12.98 -12.06 19.41
N LYS A 228 -12.70 -11.83 18.14
CA LYS A 228 -11.48 -12.27 17.46
C LYS A 228 -10.80 -11.11 16.75
N LEU A 229 -9.49 -11.16 16.71
CA LEU A 229 -8.66 -10.28 15.93
C LEU A 229 -8.31 -10.99 14.61
N TYR A 230 -8.37 -10.28 13.49
CA TYR A 230 -7.95 -10.75 12.19
C TYR A 230 -6.68 -10.01 11.79
N ILE A 231 -5.68 -10.75 11.35
CA ILE A 231 -4.35 -10.23 11.01
C ILE A 231 -4.03 -10.61 9.58
N VAL A 232 -3.55 -9.67 8.78
CA VAL A 232 -3.13 -9.88 7.40
C VAL A 232 -1.64 -9.64 7.22
N ALA A 233 -1.04 -10.39 6.32
CA ALA A 233 0.35 -10.22 5.95
C ALA A 233 0.59 -10.59 4.48
N GLY A 234 1.56 -9.93 3.87
CA GLY A 234 2.00 -10.20 2.52
C GLY A 234 2.83 -11.48 2.36
N ASN A 235 3.11 -11.85 1.13
CA ASN A 235 3.72 -13.13 0.76
C ASN A 235 5.19 -13.31 1.20
N MET A 236 5.89 -12.26 1.63
CA MET A 236 7.23 -12.37 2.22
C MET A 236 7.20 -12.64 3.72
N THR A 237 6.01 -12.83 4.28
CA THR A 237 5.79 -13.09 5.69
C THR A 237 5.42 -14.55 5.92
N ARG A 238 6.20 -15.24 6.72
CA ARG A 238 5.95 -16.64 7.03
C ARG A 238 4.66 -16.80 7.83
N LEU A 239 3.87 -17.81 7.48
CA LEU A 239 2.70 -18.19 8.26
C LEU A 239 3.13 -18.52 9.71
N PRO A 240 2.52 -17.91 10.74
CA PRO A 240 2.99 -17.99 12.12
C PRO A 240 2.66 -19.32 12.83
N SER A 241 2.66 -20.43 12.11
CA SER A 241 2.32 -21.76 12.62
C SER A 241 1.00 -21.77 13.39
N PRO A 242 -0.13 -21.50 12.73
CA PRO A 242 -1.43 -21.51 13.40
C PRO A 242 -1.81 -22.91 13.88
N GLU A 243 -2.54 -22.97 14.97
CA GLU A 243 -3.06 -24.21 15.56
C GLU A 243 -4.26 -24.76 14.77
N GLY A 244 -5.05 -23.84 14.17
CA GLY A 244 -6.21 -24.16 13.34
C GLY A 244 -6.04 -23.76 11.88
N PHE A 245 -6.66 -24.51 10.98
CA PHE A 245 -6.63 -24.27 9.54
C PHE A 245 -8.03 -24.42 8.96
N LEU A 246 -8.56 -23.35 8.39
CA LEU A 246 -9.76 -23.41 7.56
C LEU A 246 -9.42 -23.70 6.11
N VAL A 247 -8.24 -23.27 5.66
CA VAL A 247 -7.72 -23.57 4.32
C VAL A 247 -7.03 -24.92 4.31
N PRO A 248 -7.29 -25.80 3.36
CA PRO A 248 -6.56 -27.07 3.20
C PRO A 248 -5.06 -26.83 3.01
N LYS A 249 -4.21 -27.65 3.64
CA LYS A 249 -2.74 -27.54 3.55
C LYS A 249 -2.19 -28.20 2.28
N VAL A 250 -2.74 -27.88 1.13
CA VAL A 250 -2.39 -28.48 -0.16
C VAL A 250 -1.76 -27.42 -1.05
N TRP A 251 -0.50 -27.11 -0.77
CA TRP A 251 0.23 -26.07 -1.51
C TRP A 251 0.90 -26.55 -2.78
N GLN A 252 1.01 -27.87 -2.99
CA GLN A 252 1.69 -28.46 -4.13
C GLN A 252 0.78 -28.60 -5.35
N GLU A 253 -0.53 -28.52 -5.14
CA GLU A 253 -1.56 -28.72 -6.16
C GLU A 253 -1.34 -30.03 -6.96
N ASP A 254 -2.04 -30.22 -8.05
CA ASP A 254 -1.91 -31.39 -8.94
C ASP A 254 -0.77 -31.24 -9.95
N GLN A 255 0.36 -30.74 -9.51
CA GLN A 255 1.54 -30.59 -10.36
C GLN A 255 2.24 -31.95 -10.57
N LEU A 256 2.52 -32.29 -11.82
CA LEU A 256 3.28 -33.50 -12.15
C LEU A 256 4.73 -33.43 -11.60
N LEU A 257 5.30 -32.24 -11.62
CA LEU A 257 6.63 -31.96 -11.07
C LEU A 257 6.51 -31.03 -9.88
N PRO A 258 7.42 -31.14 -8.89
CA PRO A 258 7.45 -30.21 -7.77
C PRO A 258 7.59 -28.76 -8.27
N ARG A 259 6.84 -27.84 -7.65
CA ARG A 259 7.06 -26.41 -7.89
C ARG A 259 8.44 -26.00 -7.42
N MET A 260 9.09 -25.23 -8.25
CA MET A 260 10.41 -24.67 -7.94
C MET A 260 10.26 -23.18 -7.59
N PRO A 261 11.06 -22.68 -6.62
CA PRO A 261 11.07 -21.24 -6.34
C PRO A 261 11.62 -20.49 -7.56
N ASP A 262 11.02 -19.33 -7.86
CA ASP A 262 11.56 -18.44 -8.88
C ASP A 262 12.93 -17.90 -8.43
N ALA A 263 13.91 -17.95 -9.30
CA ALA A 263 15.26 -17.43 -9.03
C ALA A 263 15.35 -15.91 -9.18
N ARG A 264 14.34 -15.29 -9.79
CA ARG A 264 14.30 -13.86 -10.11
C ARG A 264 12.93 -13.28 -9.75
N GLY A 265 12.86 -11.95 -9.76
CA GLY A 265 11.63 -11.23 -9.47
C GLY A 265 11.49 -10.83 -8.00
N HIS A 266 10.39 -10.18 -7.70
CA HIS A 266 10.15 -9.52 -6.41
C HIS A 266 10.05 -10.53 -5.26
N ALA A 267 9.33 -11.63 -5.46
CA ALA A 267 9.15 -12.68 -4.46
C ALA A 267 10.10 -13.87 -4.69
N ARG A 268 11.37 -13.59 -5.02
CA ARG A 268 12.37 -14.63 -5.24
C ARG A 268 12.43 -15.63 -4.08
N SER A 269 12.37 -16.92 -4.40
CA SER A 269 12.42 -18.02 -3.43
C SER A 269 11.25 -18.11 -2.45
N VAL A 270 10.21 -17.31 -2.60
CA VAL A 270 8.98 -17.43 -1.80
C VAL A 270 8.08 -18.48 -2.44
N MET A 271 7.60 -19.40 -1.63
CA MET A 271 6.68 -20.48 -2.05
C MET A 271 5.30 -20.26 -1.43
N ALA A 272 4.31 -21.00 -1.94
CA ALA A 272 3.00 -21.04 -1.32
C ALA A 272 3.08 -21.35 0.19
N PRO A 273 2.15 -20.83 1.00
CA PRO A 273 0.82 -20.32 0.64
C PRO A 273 0.76 -18.85 0.20
N GLY A 274 1.87 -18.08 0.18
CA GLY A 274 1.84 -16.66 -0.13
C GLY A 274 1.34 -15.82 1.03
N GLY A 275 0.70 -14.68 0.74
CA GLY A 275 0.05 -13.82 1.72
C GLY A 275 -1.14 -14.52 2.38
N TRP A 276 -1.42 -14.17 3.61
CA TRP A 276 -2.37 -14.88 4.44
C TRP A 276 -3.18 -13.95 5.36
N ILE A 277 -4.36 -14.41 5.75
CA ILE A 277 -5.17 -13.86 6.83
C ILE A 277 -5.34 -14.93 7.90
N CYS A 278 -4.93 -14.61 9.12
CA CYS A 278 -5.18 -15.41 10.31
C CYS A 278 -6.12 -14.68 11.26
N ARG A 279 -6.81 -15.43 12.12
CA ARG A 279 -7.53 -14.85 13.25
C ARG A 279 -7.04 -15.44 14.57
N THR A 280 -7.18 -14.67 15.65
CA THR A 280 -6.78 -15.08 16.98
C THR A 280 -7.72 -14.55 18.06
N ASP A 281 -7.60 -15.04 19.29
CA ASP A 281 -8.22 -14.45 20.48
C ASP A 281 -7.50 -13.16 20.89
N PRO A 282 -8.09 -12.34 21.78
CA PRO A 282 -7.47 -11.08 22.23
C PRO A 282 -6.13 -11.25 22.94
N GLU A 283 -5.84 -12.47 23.43
CA GLU A 283 -4.58 -12.81 24.05
C GLU A 283 -3.50 -13.29 23.07
N GLY A 284 -3.84 -13.39 21.79
CA GLY A 284 -2.92 -13.86 20.76
C GLY A 284 -2.47 -15.32 20.89
N LYS A 285 -3.25 -16.16 21.55
CA LYS A 285 -2.87 -17.54 21.87
C LYS A 285 -3.32 -18.57 20.84
N ALA A 286 -4.59 -18.50 20.43
CA ALA A 286 -5.18 -19.47 19.51
C ALA A 286 -5.25 -18.87 18.09
N TRP A 287 -4.31 -19.23 17.24
CA TRP A 287 -4.25 -18.75 15.86
C TRP A 287 -4.89 -19.75 14.90
N GLU A 288 -5.66 -19.24 13.96
CA GLU A 288 -6.32 -20.01 12.94
C GLU A 288 -6.15 -19.35 11.57
N LEU A 289 -5.70 -20.12 10.57
CA LEU A 289 -5.60 -19.65 9.19
C LEU A 289 -6.98 -19.56 8.57
N VAL A 290 -7.38 -18.37 8.15
CA VAL A 290 -8.70 -18.06 7.58
C VAL A 290 -8.69 -18.20 6.06
N SER A 291 -7.78 -17.50 5.40
CA SER A 291 -7.63 -17.52 3.94
C SER A 291 -6.17 -17.22 3.55
N THR A 292 -5.81 -17.56 2.30
CA THR A 292 -4.43 -17.45 1.80
C THR A 292 -4.39 -17.28 0.28
N GLY A 293 -3.20 -17.29 -0.31
CA GLY A 293 -3.03 -17.16 -1.75
C GLY A 293 -3.04 -15.72 -2.23
N PHE A 294 -2.76 -14.77 -1.36
CA PHE A 294 -2.58 -13.36 -1.69
C PHE A 294 -1.12 -13.05 -2.07
N ARG A 295 -0.91 -11.96 -2.81
CA ARG A 295 0.44 -11.43 -3.01
C ARG A 295 0.83 -10.50 -1.86
N ASN A 296 0.13 -9.38 -1.72
CA ASN A 296 0.38 -8.39 -0.69
C ASN A 296 -0.90 -7.62 -0.35
N THR A 297 -1.85 -8.31 0.25
CA THR A 297 -3.01 -7.66 0.84
C THR A 297 -2.56 -6.85 2.03
N TYR A 298 -2.76 -5.53 1.98
CA TYR A 298 -2.31 -4.63 3.03
C TYR A 298 -3.42 -4.40 4.05
N GLY A 299 -4.53 -3.78 3.66
CA GLY A 299 -5.69 -3.53 4.52
C GLY A 299 -6.80 -4.55 4.33
N ILE A 300 -7.57 -4.79 5.39
CA ILE A 300 -8.76 -5.63 5.41
C ILE A 300 -9.89 -4.93 6.17
N ALA A 301 -11.14 -5.14 5.76
CA ALA A 301 -12.29 -4.61 6.47
C ALA A 301 -13.50 -5.53 6.37
N PHE A 302 -14.37 -5.49 7.38
CA PHE A 302 -15.66 -6.14 7.35
C PHE A 302 -16.74 -5.21 6.82
N ASN A 303 -17.57 -5.69 5.90
CA ASN A 303 -18.75 -4.95 5.46
C ASN A 303 -19.87 -5.01 6.52
N GLY A 304 -20.99 -4.34 6.26
CA GLY A 304 -22.15 -4.31 7.17
C GLY A 304 -22.80 -5.68 7.39
N ASP A 305 -22.57 -6.66 6.53
CA ASP A 305 -23.07 -8.03 6.66
C ASP A 305 -22.12 -8.92 7.47
N GLY A 306 -20.93 -8.40 7.83
CA GLY A 306 -19.90 -9.14 8.58
C GLY A 306 -19.01 -10.00 7.71
N GLU A 307 -18.98 -9.76 6.40
CA GLU A 307 -18.10 -10.43 5.45
C GLU A 307 -16.79 -9.66 5.27
N LEU A 308 -15.67 -10.38 5.19
CA LEU A 308 -14.32 -9.83 5.16
C LEU A 308 -13.86 -9.56 3.73
N PHE A 309 -13.29 -8.38 3.51
CA PHE A 309 -12.68 -7.99 2.23
C PHE A 309 -11.26 -7.51 2.44
N GLY A 310 -10.43 -7.75 1.43
CA GLY A 310 -9.04 -7.27 1.39
C GLY A 310 -8.69 -6.73 0.02
N TYR A 311 -7.78 -5.76 -0.02
CA TYR A 311 -7.24 -5.19 -1.24
C TYR A 311 -5.85 -5.77 -1.51
N ASP A 312 -5.78 -6.71 -2.47
CA ASP A 312 -4.55 -7.44 -2.82
C ASP A 312 -3.80 -6.75 -3.97
N SER A 313 -2.49 -6.72 -3.87
CA SER A 313 -1.62 -6.03 -4.82
C SER A 313 -1.59 -6.69 -6.21
N ASP A 314 -1.17 -5.92 -7.20
CA ASP A 314 -0.94 -6.40 -8.56
C ASP A 314 0.28 -7.33 -8.69
N MET A 315 0.47 -7.87 -9.88
CA MET A 315 1.69 -8.56 -10.29
C MET A 315 2.22 -7.83 -11.51
N GLU A 316 3.44 -7.35 -11.44
CA GLU A 316 4.10 -6.69 -12.58
C GLU A 316 5.14 -7.60 -13.23
N TRP A 317 5.64 -8.56 -12.45
CA TRP A 317 6.75 -9.40 -12.83
C TRP A 317 6.61 -10.81 -12.26
N ASP A 318 6.83 -11.82 -13.10
CA ASP A 318 6.84 -13.21 -12.69
C ASP A 318 7.69 -14.06 -13.62
N ALA A 319 8.30 -15.14 -13.11
CA ALA A 319 9.15 -16.05 -13.86
C ALA A 319 10.25 -15.36 -14.69
N GLY A 320 10.81 -14.26 -14.18
CA GLY A 320 11.89 -13.53 -14.85
C GLY A 320 11.46 -12.68 -16.04
N SER A 321 10.18 -12.39 -16.21
CA SER A 321 9.64 -11.55 -17.27
C SER A 321 8.49 -10.65 -16.78
N PRO A 322 8.19 -9.55 -17.46
CA PRO A 322 7.01 -8.74 -17.16
C PRO A 322 5.74 -9.58 -17.32
N TRP A 323 4.91 -9.58 -16.30
CA TRP A 323 3.66 -10.32 -16.27
C TRP A 323 2.64 -9.59 -15.40
N TYR A 324 1.73 -8.87 -16.04
CA TYR A 324 0.79 -8.05 -15.31
C TYR A 324 -0.48 -8.81 -14.91
N ARG A 325 -0.86 -8.64 -13.65
CA ARG A 325 -2.17 -8.96 -13.08
C ARG A 325 -2.61 -7.78 -12.22
N PRO A 326 -3.87 -7.34 -12.30
CA PRO A 326 -4.32 -6.14 -11.59
C PRO A 326 -4.35 -6.31 -10.08
N THR A 327 -4.32 -5.19 -9.36
CA THR A 327 -4.78 -5.12 -7.98
C THR A 327 -6.26 -5.49 -7.93
N ARG A 328 -6.70 -6.07 -6.82
CA ARG A 328 -8.03 -6.66 -6.76
C ARG A 328 -8.65 -6.62 -5.37
N ILE A 329 -9.95 -6.47 -5.29
CA ILE A 329 -10.72 -6.66 -4.07
C ILE A 329 -11.10 -8.13 -3.96
N CYS A 330 -10.72 -8.77 -2.88
CA CYS A 330 -11.01 -10.16 -2.58
C CYS A 330 -12.04 -10.27 -1.45
N HIS A 331 -13.08 -11.08 -1.63
CA HIS A 331 -13.96 -11.50 -0.55
C HIS A 331 -13.27 -12.64 0.21
N ALA A 332 -12.61 -12.31 1.31
CA ALA A 332 -11.74 -13.22 2.06
C ALA A 332 -12.52 -14.21 2.93
N VAL A 333 -13.24 -15.11 2.28
CA VAL A 333 -14.07 -16.12 2.95
C VAL A 333 -13.24 -17.12 3.76
N ASN A 334 -13.86 -17.70 4.78
CA ASN A 334 -13.25 -18.78 5.55
C ASN A 334 -12.93 -19.98 4.64
N GLY A 335 -11.66 -20.37 4.61
CA GLY A 335 -11.17 -21.46 3.75
C GLY A 335 -10.80 -21.02 2.33
N GLY A 336 -10.84 -19.71 2.04
CA GLY A 336 -10.54 -19.16 0.72
C GLY A 336 -9.06 -19.26 0.34
N GLU A 337 -8.81 -19.59 -0.94
CA GLU A 337 -7.50 -19.59 -1.58
C GLU A 337 -7.57 -18.68 -2.81
N PHE A 338 -6.66 -17.70 -2.91
CA PHE A 338 -6.70 -16.65 -3.93
C PHE A 338 -5.62 -16.79 -5.01
N GLY A 339 -4.92 -17.92 -5.03
CA GLY A 339 -4.17 -18.41 -6.16
C GLY A 339 -2.79 -17.80 -6.39
N TRP A 340 -2.25 -16.98 -5.46
CA TRP A 340 -0.87 -16.54 -5.63
C TRP A 340 0.09 -17.72 -5.58
N ARG A 341 0.93 -17.83 -6.60
CA ARG A 341 2.01 -18.82 -6.71
C ARG A 341 3.20 -18.17 -7.39
N ASN A 342 4.37 -18.38 -6.84
CA ASN A 342 5.60 -17.98 -7.49
C ASN A 342 5.80 -18.76 -8.78
N GLY A 343 6.18 -18.09 -9.86
CA GLY A 343 6.38 -18.72 -11.16
C GLY A 343 5.10 -18.96 -11.99
N SER A 344 3.95 -18.49 -11.52
CA SER A 344 2.68 -18.65 -12.26
C SER A 344 1.77 -17.41 -12.17
N GLY A 345 2.26 -16.35 -11.57
CA GLY A 345 1.44 -15.20 -11.23
C GLY A 345 0.35 -15.58 -10.23
N LYS A 346 -0.84 -15.05 -10.43
CA LYS A 346 -2.06 -15.50 -9.76
C LYS A 346 -2.75 -16.51 -10.66
N PHE A 347 -3.19 -17.62 -10.11
CA PHE A 347 -3.95 -18.61 -10.86
C PHE A 347 -5.19 -17.98 -11.50
N PRO A 348 -5.52 -18.37 -12.72
CA PRO A 348 -6.74 -17.92 -13.36
C PRO A 348 -7.99 -18.31 -12.56
N PRO A 349 -9.07 -17.50 -12.61
CA PRO A 349 -10.30 -17.78 -11.86
C PRO A 349 -11.04 -19.07 -12.26
N TYR A 350 -10.65 -19.71 -13.36
CA TYR A 350 -11.23 -20.99 -13.78
C TYR A 350 -10.60 -22.21 -13.07
N TYR A 351 -9.55 -22.03 -12.29
CA TYR A 351 -9.03 -23.08 -11.41
C TYR A 351 -10.02 -23.32 -10.28
N ALA A 352 -10.38 -24.60 -10.06
CA ALA A 352 -11.40 -24.97 -9.07
C ALA A 352 -11.03 -24.58 -7.63
N ASP A 353 -9.71 -24.55 -7.35
CA ASP A 353 -9.19 -24.26 -6.01
C ASP A 353 -8.87 -22.78 -5.78
N THR A 354 -9.16 -21.92 -6.76
CA THR A 354 -8.85 -20.49 -6.70
C THR A 354 -10.11 -19.66 -6.76
N LEU A 355 -10.31 -18.80 -5.75
CA LEU A 355 -11.40 -17.87 -5.73
C LEU A 355 -11.09 -16.63 -6.61
N PRO A 356 -12.07 -16.15 -7.36
CA PRO A 356 -11.93 -14.92 -8.15
C PRO A 356 -11.93 -13.67 -7.26
N ALA A 357 -11.46 -12.57 -7.82
CA ALA A 357 -11.71 -11.25 -7.25
C ALA A 357 -13.19 -10.88 -7.34
N VAL A 358 -13.64 -10.04 -6.41
CA VAL A 358 -14.95 -9.36 -6.50
C VAL A 358 -14.91 -8.31 -7.61
N VAL A 359 -13.79 -7.61 -7.72
CA VAL A 359 -13.50 -6.65 -8.79
C VAL A 359 -11.99 -6.45 -8.90
N ASP A 360 -11.50 -6.30 -10.13
CA ASP A 360 -10.16 -5.83 -10.43
C ASP A 360 -10.15 -4.30 -10.47
N ILE A 361 -9.12 -3.67 -9.89
CA ILE A 361 -8.99 -2.20 -9.85
C ILE A 361 -8.06 -1.71 -10.96
N GLY A 362 -6.88 -2.31 -11.08
CA GLY A 362 -5.86 -1.90 -12.05
C GLY A 362 -4.45 -1.95 -11.48
N PRO A 363 -3.50 -1.22 -12.06
CA PRO A 363 -2.19 -1.06 -11.48
C PRO A 363 -2.28 -0.24 -10.20
N GLY A 364 -1.46 -0.55 -9.19
CA GLY A 364 -1.48 0.21 -7.95
C GLY A 364 -0.70 -0.42 -6.81
N SER A 365 -0.63 0.32 -5.71
CA SER A 365 -0.03 -0.11 -4.45
C SER A 365 -1.08 -0.02 -3.34
N PRO A 366 -1.80 -1.10 -3.07
CA PRO A 366 -2.78 -1.18 -2.00
C PRO A 366 -2.22 -0.78 -0.65
N THR A 367 -2.98 0.03 0.08
CA THR A 367 -2.73 0.37 1.49
C THR A 367 -3.99 0.11 2.31
N GLY A 368 -4.51 1.06 3.06
CA GLY A 368 -5.66 0.85 3.94
C GLY A 368 -6.93 0.39 3.22
N VAL A 369 -7.75 -0.32 3.94
CA VAL A 369 -9.12 -0.69 3.55
C VAL A 369 -10.05 -0.45 4.72
N ILE A 370 -11.15 0.27 4.52
CA ILE A 370 -12.10 0.55 5.58
C ILE A 370 -13.55 0.37 5.12
N SER A 371 -14.41 -0.02 6.05
CA SER A 371 -15.87 -0.02 5.84
C SER A 371 -16.44 1.38 6.06
N GLY A 372 -17.37 1.81 5.21
CA GLY A 372 -18.13 3.03 5.41
C GLY A 372 -19.15 2.97 6.54
N SER A 373 -19.29 1.83 7.20
CA SER A 373 -20.22 1.61 8.31
C SER A 373 -19.89 2.54 9.47
N GLY A 374 -20.90 3.23 9.98
CA GLY A 374 -20.74 4.21 11.06
C GLY A 374 -20.40 5.64 10.60
N ALA A 375 -20.02 5.83 9.33
CA ALA A 375 -19.84 7.18 8.78
C ALA A 375 -21.17 7.92 8.65
N LYS A 376 -21.18 9.24 8.83
CA LYS A 376 -22.34 10.11 8.56
C LYS A 376 -22.44 10.46 7.07
N PHE A 377 -22.19 9.49 6.22
CA PHE A 377 -22.29 9.60 4.77
C PHE A 377 -23.70 9.23 4.28
N PRO A 378 -24.10 9.59 3.05
CA PRO A 378 -25.28 9.02 2.44
C PRO A 378 -25.23 7.49 2.42
N SER A 379 -26.39 6.83 2.49
CA SER A 379 -26.50 5.38 2.66
C SER A 379 -25.70 4.57 1.63
N LYS A 380 -25.65 5.03 0.38
CA LYS A 380 -24.80 4.44 -0.69
C LYS A 380 -23.34 4.29 -0.24
N TYR A 381 -22.82 5.28 0.46
CA TYR A 381 -21.42 5.35 0.90
C TYR A 381 -21.18 4.70 2.25
N GLN A 382 -22.22 4.60 3.10
CA GLN A 382 -22.13 3.84 4.34
C GLN A 382 -22.01 2.33 4.10
N SER A 383 -22.62 1.82 3.02
CA SER A 383 -22.53 0.40 2.62
C SER A 383 -21.31 0.08 1.75
N ALA A 384 -20.52 1.08 1.36
CA ALA A 384 -19.31 0.88 0.58
C ALA A 384 -18.13 0.43 1.45
N ILE A 385 -17.17 -0.21 0.79
CA ILE A 385 -15.81 -0.38 1.31
C ILE A 385 -14.92 0.63 0.58
N TYR A 386 -13.99 1.24 1.30
CA TYR A 386 -13.02 2.17 0.72
C TYR A 386 -11.68 1.47 0.62
N ALA A 387 -11.11 1.48 -0.57
CA ALA A 387 -9.80 0.91 -0.87
C ALA A 387 -8.84 2.03 -1.28
N ILE A 388 -7.69 2.08 -0.64
CA ILE A 388 -6.73 3.16 -0.77
C ILE A 388 -5.56 2.70 -1.64
N ASP A 389 -5.18 3.52 -2.60
CA ASP A 389 -4.02 3.31 -3.47
C ASP A 389 -2.98 4.42 -3.27
N TRP A 390 -1.79 4.01 -2.84
CA TRP A 390 -0.68 4.91 -2.58
C TRP A 390 -0.03 5.44 -3.87
N SER A 391 0.15 4.58 -4.87
CA SER A 391 0.90 4.94 -6.10
C SER A 391 0.15 5.94 -6.96
N TYR A 392 -1.16 5.78 -7.09
CA TYR A 392 -1.99 6.65 -7.91
C TYR A 392 -2.65 7.77 -7.11
N GLY A 393 -2.56 7.71 -5.79
CA GLY A 393 -3.13 8.73 -4.91
C GLY A 393 -4.63 8.78 -5.02
N SER A 394 -5.29 7.65 -4.78
CA SER A 394 -6.73 7.55 -4.87
C SER A 394 -7.34 6.75 -3.72
N ILE A 395 -8.56 7.10 -3.38
CA ILE A 395 -9.46 6.31 -2.54
C ILE A 395 -10.64 5.91 -3.41
N CYS A 396 -10.82 4.62 -3.59
CA CYS A 396 -11.94 4.06 -4.35
C CYS A 396 -13.06 3.62 -3.41
N ALA A 397 -14.28 4.11 -3.62
CA ALA A 397 -15.47 3.53 -3.02
C ALA A 397 -15.88 2.28 -3.82
N ILE A 398 -15.94 1.15 -3.13
CA ILE A 398 -16.28 -0.16 -3.67
C ILE A 398 -17.74 -0.46 -3.29
N HIS A 399 -18.63 -0.34 -4.23
CA HIS A 399 -20.06 -0.58 -4.04
C HIS A 399 -20.35 -2.06 -4.26
N LEU A 400 -20.53 -2.80 -3.17
CA LEU A 400 -20.76 -4.22 -3.16
C LEU A 400 -22.23 -4.54 -3.49
N LYS A 401 -22.44 -5.59 -4.26
CA LYS A 401 -23.75 -6.17 -4.54
C LYS A 401 -23.68 -7.68 -4.37
N PRO A 402 -24.49 -8.30 -3.50
CA PRO A 402 -24.53 -9.75 -3.36
C PRO A 402 -24.79 -10.46 -4.69
N GLU A 403 -24.01 -11.49 -4.98
CA GLU A 403 -24.16 -12.36 -6.14
C GLU A 403 -23.78 -13.80 -5.79
N GLY A 404 -24.76 -14.69 -5.80
CA GLY A 404 -24.56 -16.07 -5.38
C GLY A 404 -24.11 -16.17 -3.92
N SER A 405 -22.96 -16.81 -3.68
CA SER A 405 -22.34 -16.93 -2.35
C SER A 405 -21.25 -15.87 -2.10
N SER A 406 -21.15 -14.87 -2.96
CA SER A 406 -20.16 -13.80 -2.86
C SER A 406 -20.78 -12.48 -3.30
N TYR A 407 -19.95 -11.59 -3.87
CA TYR A 407 -20.35 -10.25 -4.30
C TYR A 407 -19.78 -9.96 -5.69
N LYS A 408 -20.46 -9.06 -6.40
CA LYS A 408 -19.89 -8.21 -7.43
C LYS A 408 -19.73 -6.80 -6.91
N ALA A 409 -18.86 -6.02 -7.53
CA ALA A 409 -18.70 -4.63 -7.16
C ALA A 409 -18.58 -3.70 -8.37
N VAL A 410 -18.90 -2.44 -8.11
CA VAL A 410 -18.60 -1.31 -8.98
C VAL A 410 -17.72 -0.35 -8.21
N THR A 411 -16.66 0.13 -8.85
CA THR A 411 -15.70 1.07 -8.28
C THR A 411 -16.05 2.50 -8.66
N GLU A 412 -15.81 3.42 -7.74
CA GLU A 412 -15.97 4.86 -7.94
C GLU A 412 -14.77 5.57 -7.29
N GLU A 413 -14.10 6.49 -8.02
CA GLU A 413 -13.11 7.36 -7.39
C GLU A 413 -13.82 8.25 -6.37
N PHE A 414 -13.52 8.04 -5.10
CA PHE A 414 -14.12 8.82 -4.00
C PHE A 414 -13.30 10.07 -3.71
N VAL A 415 -12.00 9.92 -3.57
CA VAL A 415 -11.01 11.01 -3.49
C VAL A 415 -9.83 10.65 -4.38
N GLY A 416 -9.32 11.62 -5.12
CA GLY A 416 -8.13 11.44 -5.95
C GLY A 416 -7.32 12.73 -6.04
N GLY A 417 -6.03 12.58 -6.31
CA GLY A 417 -5.13 13.73 -6.48
C GLY A 417 -3.70 13.29 -6.71
N LYS A 418 -2.87 14.20 -7.19
CA LYS A 418 -1.42 13.96 -7.31
C LYS A 418 -0.68 15.19 -6.77
N PRO A 419 0.26 15.02 -5.84
CA PRO A 419 0.53 13.80 -5.08
C PRO A 419 -0.50 13.59 -3.97
N LEU A 420 -1.00 12.37 -3.81
CA LEU A 420 -1.89 11.98 -2.73
C LEU A 420 -1.46 10.61 -2.18
N PRO A 421 -0.32 10.52 -1.49
CA PRO A 421 0.21 9.24 -0.99
C PRO A 421 -0.57 8.78 0.26
N VAL A 422 -1.86 8.47 0.09
CA VAL A 422 -2.73 8.03 1.19
C VAL A 422 -2.29 6.67 1.68
N THR A 423 -2.12 6.54 2.98
CA THR A 423 -1.65 5.30 3.61
C THR A 423 -2.74 4.62 4.42
N ASP A 424 -3.62 5.39 5.07
CA ASP A 424 -4.65 4.82 5.94
C ASP A 424 -5.87 5.73 6.05
N ASP A 425 -7.00 5.15 6.50
CA ASP A 425 -8.27 5.83 6.74
C ASP A 425 -8.96 5.21 7.95
N ILE A 426 -9.68 6.00 8.70
CA ILE A 426 -10.54 5.57 9.81
C ILE A 426 -11.87 6.33 9.81
N ILE A 427 -12.93 5.70 10.31
CA ILE A 427 -14.19 6.38 10.61
C ILE A 427 -14.20 6.77 12.09
N HIS A 428 -14.27 8.06 12.35
CA HIS A 428 -14.31 8.57 13.72
C HIS A 428 -15.69 8.27 14.33
N PRO A 429 -15.77 7.47 15.41
CA PRO A 429 -17.05 6.90 15.87
C PRO A 429 -18.05 7.94 16.39
N GLN A 430 -17.56 9.04 16.96
CA GLN A 430 -18.42 10.10 17.51
C GLN A 430 -18.81 11.12 16.44
N GLU A 431 -17.91 11.46 15.55
CA GLU A 431 -18.12 12.48 14.53
C GLU A 431 -18.67 11.89 13.22
N GLY A 432 -18.42 10.62 12.95
CA GLY A 432 -18.80 9.94 11.71
C GLY A 432 -18.13 10.51 10.47
N ARG A 433 -16.98 11.21 10.64
CA ARG A 433 -16.11 11.65 9.55
C ARG A 433 -15.14 10.53 9.21
N SER A 434 -14.76 10.45 7.95
CA SER A 434 -13.57 9.71 7.52
C SER A 434 -12.35 10.61 7.75
N LEU A 435 -11.32 10.06 8.37
CA LEU A 435 -10.04 10.71 8.63
C LEU A 435 -8.97 9.92 7.88
N ILE A 436 -8.35 10.55 6.91
CA ILE A 436 -7.33 9.95 6.06
C ILE A 436 -5.96 10.54 6.38
N HIS A 437 -4.94 9.70 6.34
CA HIS A 437 -3.55 10.12 6.42
C HIS A 437 -2.91 10.17 5.03
N LEU A 438 -2.28 11.31 4.71
CA LEU A 438 -1.58 11.59 3.46
C LEU A 438 -0.06 11.59 3.66
#